data_539e2af9c0f33bc33755bf6aeb7158c6
#
_entry.id   539e2af9c0f33bc33755bf6aeb7158c6
#
_cell.length_a   1.000
_cell.length_b   1.000
_cell.length_c   1.000
_cell.angle_alpha   90.00
_cell.angle_beta   90.00
_cell.angle_gamma   90.00
#
_symmetry.space_group_name_H-M   'P 1'
#
loop_
_entity.id
_entity.type
_entity.pdbx_description
1 polymer ?
#
loop_
_entity_poly.entity_id
_entity_poly.type
_entity_poly.pdbx_seq_one_letter_code
_entity_poly.pdbx_strand_id
1 'polypeptide(L)'
;MEEFDYDVVIVGAGPIGGYLAQKLAKNNLRVLILEEHQEIGRPFQCAGLVNPKAMKSVNLPDTVLTPIWGARIYSPEGTLVEIGQEEKIRTWSVCRKLFDEAVVIQAIEAGADLWLSSKPTKLDIEQDKVIIEILTANGVKKLTTKVICGADGAH
;
A
#
# COMPACT_ATOMS: atom_id res chain seq x y z
N MET A 1 -15.74 22.47 17.73
CA MET A 1 -15.05 21.81 16.62
C MET A 1 -15.71 20.46 16.44
N GLU A 2 -16.15 20.11 15.24
CA GLU A 2 -16.65 18.74 14.99
C GLU A 2 -15.52 17.74 15.24
N GLU A 3 -15.81 16.75 16.06
CA GLU A 3 -14.85 15.69 16.39
C GLU A 3 -14.94 14.60 15.31
N PHE A 4 -13.91 14.47 14.48
CA PHE A 4 -13.80 13.40 13.50
C PHE A 4 -13.24 12.14 14.16
N ASP A 5 -13.64 10.96 13.68
CA ASP A 5 -13.03 9.70 14.13
C ASP A 5 -11.55 9.64 13.72
N TYR A 6 -11.26 10.05 12.47
CA TYR A 6 -9.90 10.11 11.91
C TYR A 6 -9.67 11.42 11.14
N ASP A 7 -8.42 11.84 11.05
CA ASP A 7 -8.03 12.95 10.18
C ASP A 7 -7.95 12.48 8.72
N VAL A 8 -7.44 11.26 8.50
CA VAL A 8 -7.34 10.64 7.17
C VAL A 8 -7.72 9.18 7.22
N VAL A 9 -8.55 8.76 6.27
CA VAL A 9 -8.84 7.35 5.99
C VAL A 9 -8.21 6.97 4.65
N ILE A 10 -7.46 5.87 4.62
CA ILE A 10 -6.80 5.34 3.43
C ILE A 10 -7.45 4.01 3.08
N VAL A 11 -7.87 3.85 1.82
CA VAL A 11 -8.48 2.63 1.31
C VAL A 11 -7.42 1.82 0.57
N GLY A 12 -7.12 0.64 1.08
CA GLY A 12 -6.11 -0.28 0.57
C GLY A 12 -4.83 -0.33 1.42
N ALA A 13 -4.49 -1.52 1.93
CA ALA A 13 -3.27 -1.80 2.70
C ALA A 13 -2.12 -2.34 1.81
N GLY A 14 -2.07 -1.89 0.57
CA GLY A 14 -0.91 -2.13 -0.30
C GLY A 14 0.28 -1.23 0.06
N PRO A 15 1.39 -1.33 -0.68
CA PRO A 15 2.61 -0.58 -0.37
C PRO A 15 2.42 0.94 -0.46
N ILE A 16 1.52 1.42 -1.31
CA ILE A 16 1.23 2.86 -1.43
C ILE A 16 0.42 3.34 -0.23
N GLY A 17 -0.66 2.63 0.14
CA GLY A 17 -1.48 2.98 1.30
C GLY A 17 -0.69 2.92 2.60
N GLY A 18 0.09 1.85 2.81
CA GLY A 18 0.95 1.71 3.98
C GLY A 18 2.02 2.80 4.07
N TYR A 19 2.70 3.11 2.96
CA TYR A 19 3.71 4.18 2.94
C TYR A 19 3.11 5.57 3.22
N LEU A 20 1.94 5.87 2.62
CA LEU A 20 1.22 7.11 2.89
C LEU A 20 0.82 7.21 4.37
N ALA A 21 0.22 6.14 4.90
CA ALA A 21 -0.19 6.08 6.30
C ALA A 21 0.97 6.33 7.26
N GLN A 22 2.14 5.69 7.01
CA GLN A 22 3.35 5.92 7.81
C GLN A 22 3.76 7.41 7.82
N LYS A 23 3.72 8.06 6.65
CA LYS A 23 4.11 9.48 6.55
C LYS A 23 3.14 10.40 7.29
N LEU A 24 1.85 10.13 7.18
CA LEU A 24 0.83 10.93 7.84
C LEU A 24 0.84 10.72 9.36
N ALA A 25 0.91 9.47 9.83
CA ALA A 25 0.97 9.15 11.26
C ALA A 25 2.22 9.74 11.94
N LYS A 26 3.40 9.73 11.27
CA LYS A 26 4.60 10.43 11.74
C LYS A 26 4.44 11.95 11.89
N ASN A 27 3.43 12.54 11.28
CA ASN A 27 3.07 13.94 11.43
C ASN A 27 1.89 14.15 12.41
N ASN A 28 1.67 13.18 13.31
CA ASN A 28 0.66 13.21 14.37
C ASN A 28 -0.80 13.30 13.85
N LEU A 29 -1.07 12.85 12.64
CA LEU A 29 -2.43 12.70 12.14
C LEU A 29 -2.99 11.35 12.61
N ARG A 30 -4.28 11.33 12.97
CA ARG A 30 -5.02 10.09 13.22
C ARG A 30 -5.36 9.46 11.88
N VAL A 31 -4.73 8.34 11.58
CA VAL A 31 -4.84 7.66 10.27
C VAL A 31 -5.44 6.28 10.45
N LEU A 32 -6.43 5.95 9.62
CA LEU A 32 -6.96 4.61 9.49
C LEU A 32 -6.68 4.06 8.10
N ILE A 33 -6.19 2.83 8.02
CA ILE A 33 -6.09 2.04 6.79
C ILE A 33 -7.25 1.04 6.77
N LEU A 34 -8.02 1.03 5.69
CA LEU A 34 -9.06 0.03 5.42
C LEU A 34 -8.55 -0.96 4.39
N GLU A 35 -8.63 -2.26 4.69
CA GLU A 35 -8.27 -3.35 3.78
C GLU A 35 -9.42 -4.35 3.69
N GLU A 36 -9.86 -4.65 2.46
CA GLU A 36 -10.98 -5.56 2.24
C GLU A 36 -10.63 -7.03 2.51
N HIS A 37 -9.37 -7.40 2.37
CA HIS A 37 -8.90 -8.77 2.60
C HIS A 37 -8.59 -9.03 4.08
N GLN A 38 -8.51 -10.33 4.42
CA GLN A 38 -8.15 -10.79 5.76
C GLN A 38 -6.64 -10.73 6.03
N GLU A 39 -5.82 -10.66 4.98
CA GLU A 39 -4.37 -10.61 5.03
C GLU A 39 -3.83 -9.54 4.08
N ILE A 40 -2.78 -8.83 4.48
CA ILE A 40 -2.04 -7.92 3.63
C ILE A 40 -1.24 -8.72 2.59
N GLY A 41 -1.15 -8.18 1.36
CA GLY A 41 -0.37 -8.78 0.27
C GLY A 41 -0.97 -10.04 -0.35
N ARG A 42 -2.24 -10.31 -0.10
CA ARG A 42 -3.00 -11.37 -0.74
C ARG A 42 -4.35 -10.85 -1.29
N PRO A 43 -4.80 -11.37 -2.47
CA PRO A 43 -4.08 -12.27 -3.39
C PRO A 43 -2.85 -11.63 -4.02
N PHE A 44 -1.90 -12.46 -4.51
CA PHE A 44 -0.72 -11.94 -5.21
C PHE A 44 -1.12 -11.34 -6.57
N GLN A 45 -0.82 -10.08 -6.79
CA GLN A 45 -1.19 -9.36 -8.01
C GLN A 45 0.00 -8.77 -8.77
N CYS A 46 1.23 -8.95 -8.28
CA CYS A 46 2.40 -8.30 -8.84
C CYS A 46 3.64 -9.19 -8.79
N ALA A 47 4.50 -9.08 -9.81
CA ALA A 47 5.78 -9.80 -9.88
C ALA A 47 6.82 -9.37 -8.82
N GLY A 48 6.55 -8.33 -8.06
CA GLY A 48 7.43 -7.91 -6.97
C GLY A 48 8.71 -7.20 -7.41
N LEU A 49 8.67 -6.45 -8.50
CA LEU A 49 9.82 -5.67 -8.96
C LEU A 49 9.80 -4.27 -8.34
N VAL A 50 10.75 -3.99 -7.46
CA VAL A 50 10.86 -2.72 -6.74
C VAL A 50 12.15 -2.02 -7.14
N ASN A 51 12.05 -0.79 -7.65
CA ASN A 51 13.23 -0.03 -8.05
C ASN A 51 14.04 0.42 -6.81
N PRO A 52 15.37 0.69 -6.98
CA PRO A 52 16.24 1.06 -5.86
C PRO A 52 15.79 2.32 -5.12
N LYS A 53 15.16 3.28 -5.81
CA LYS A 53 14.68 4.51 -5.19
C LYS A 53 13.49 4.23 -4.24
N ALA A 54 12.54 3.41 -4.68
CA ALA A 54 11.41 3.00 -3.84
C ALA A 54 11.90 2.16 -2.65
N MET A 55 12.82 1.20 -2.87
CA MET A 55 13.42 0.41 -1.79
C MET A 55 14.11 1.31 -0.75
N LYS A 56 14.87 2.31 -1.20
CA LYS A 56 15.51 3.28 -0.30
C LYS A 56 14.49 4.07 0.55
N SER A 57 13.30 4.36 -0.02
CA SER A 57 12.27 5.13 0.68
C SER A 57 11.61 4.35 1.82
N VAL A 58 11.48 3.04 1.69
CA VAL A 58 10.86 2.16 2.70
C VAL A 58 11.88 1.45 3.59
N ASN A 59 13.12 1.25 3.11
CA ASN A 59 14.22 0.59 3.80
C ASN A 59 13.86 -0.81 4.34
N LEU A 60 13.48 -1.71 3.42
CA LEU A 60 13.07 -3.08 3.74
C LEU A 60 13.96 -4.13 3.05
N PRO A 61 15.29 -4.17 3.34
CA PRO A 61 16.21 -5.08 2.68
C PRO A 61 15.88 -6.56 2.91
N ASP A 62 15.29 -6.90 4.04
CA ASP A 62 14.98 -8.29 4.41
C ASP A 62 13.84 -8.91 3.56
N THR A 63 13.12 -8.08 2.82
CA THR A 63 12.08 -8.54 1.88
C THR A 63 12.63 -8.88 0.50
N VAL A 64 13.90 -8.56 0.25
CA VAL A 64 14.57 -8.78 -1.04
C VAL A 64 14.90 -10.25 -1.24
N LEU A 65 14.45 -10.79 -2.38
CA LEU A 65 14.77 -12.14 -2.81
C LEU A 65 16.06 -12.17 -3.63
N THR A 66 16.17 -11.24 -4.60
CA THR A 66 17.36 -11.16 -5.46
C THR A 66 17.47 -9.78 -6.12
N PRO A 67 18.69 -9.29 -6.36
CA PRO A 67 18.94 -8.14 -7.22
C PRO A 67 18.76 -8.52 -8.69
N ILE A 68 18.30 -7.56 -9.49
CA ILE A 68 18.16 -7.70 -10.94
C ILE A 68 18.92 -6.57 -11.62
N TRP A 69 19.88 -6.93 -12.47
CA TRP A 69 20.75 -5.98 -13.18
C TRP A 69 20.21 -5.65 -14.57
N GLY A 70 19.43 -6.55 -15.17
CA GLY A 70 18.93 -6.35 -16.53
C GLY A 70 17.85 -7.36 -16.92
N ALA A 71 17.53 -7.35 -18.20
CA ALA A 71 16.56 -8.26 -18.81
C ALA A 71 17.00 -8.65 -20.22
N ARG A 72 16.67 -9.87 -20.63
CA ARG A 72 16.74 -10.35 -22.01
C ARG A 72 15.31 -10.48 -22.53
N ILE A 73 15.01 -9.76 -23.57
CA ILE A 73 13.67 -9.73 -24.19
C ILE A 73 13.82 -10.34 -25.59
N TYR A 74 13.01 -11.35 -25.86
CA TYR A 74 12.95 -12.01 -27.16
C TYR A 74 11.67 -11.65 -27.88
N SER A 75 11.77 -11.25 -29.15
CA SER A 75 10.59 -11.13 -30.02
C SER A 75 10.05 -12.52 -30.40
N PRO A 76 8.84 -12.64 -30.94
CA PRO A 76 8.32 -13.91 -31.46
C PRO A 76 9.22 -14.52 -32.55
N GLU A 77 9.92 -13.69 -33.33
CA GLU A 77 10.84 -14.12 -34.37
C GLU A 77 12.25 -14.40 -33.84
N GLY A 78 12.48 -14.34 -32.52
CA GLY A 78 13.76 -14.66 -31.89
C GLY A 78 14.76 -13.50 -31.81
N THR A 79 14.39 -12.28 -32.19
CA THR A 79 15.29 -11.11 -32.01
C THR A 79 15.50 -10.84 -30.53
N LEU A 80 16.77 -10.76 -30.12
CA LEU A 80 17.17 -10.49 -28.73
C LEU A 80 17.43 -8.99 -28.52
N VAL A 81 16.82 -8.45 -27.48
CA VAL A 81 17.17 -7.15 -26.91
C VAL A 81 17.65 -7.36 -25.47
N GLU A 82 18.86 -6.92 -25.17
CA GLU A 82 19.41 -6.96 -23.82
C GLU A 82 19.38 -5.56 -23.20
N ILE A 83 18.87 -5.48 -21.95
CA ILE A 83 18.76 -4.22 -21.20
C ILE A 83 19.49 -4.42 -19.87
N GLY A 84 20.38 -3.47 -19.53
CA GLY A 84 21.06 -3.43 -18.26
C GLY A 84 22.55 -3.77 -18.34
N GLN A 85 23.20 -3.71 -17.20
CA GLN A 85 24.62 -4.01 -16.99
C GLN A 85 24.77 -4.70 -15.65
N GLU A 86 25.70 -5.68 -15.55
CA GLU A 86 25.88 -6.51 -14.35
C GLU A 86 26.28 -5.72 -13.09
N GLU A 87 26.92 -4.56 -13.25
CA GLU A 87 27.42 -3.75 -12.12
C GLU A 87 26.37 -2.80 -11.54
N LYS A 88 25.18 -2.68 -12.15
CA LYS A 88 24.15 -1.73 -11.72
C LYS A 88 22.81 -2.40 -11.49
N ILE A 89 22.40 -2.49 -10.22
CA ILE A 89 21.08 -2.96 -9.87
C ILE A 89 20.01 -2.03 -10.46
N ARG A 90 19.14 -2.59 -11.28
CA ARG A 90 18.02 -1.90 -11.92
C ARG A 90 16.74 -2.02 -11.09
N THR A 91 16.55 -3.17 -10.48
CA THR A 91 15.38 -3.44 -9.64
C THR A 91 15.70 -4.56 -8.64
N TRP A 92 14.93 -4.63 -7.59
CA TRP A 92 14.92 -5.70 -6.62
C TRP A 92 13.70 -6.59 -6.87
N SER A 93 13.90 -7.90 -6.91
CA SER A 93 12.78 -8.83 -6.74
C SER A 93 12.52 -9.01 -5.26
N VAL A 94 11.28 -8.78 -4.82
CA VAL A 94 10.87 -8.88 -3.42
C VAL A 94 9.74 -9.90 -3.25
N CYS A 95 9.65 -10.49 -2.06
CA CYS A 95 8.46 -11.21 -1.65
C CYS A 95 7.36 -10.17 -1.37
N ARG A 96 6.37 -10.04 -2.26
CA ARG A 96 5.31 -9.02 -2.15
C ARG A 96 4.50 -9.13 -0.86
N LYS A 97 4.21 -10.35 -0.39
CA LYS A 97 3.53 -10.51 0.89
C LYS A 97 4.32 -9.87 2.02
N LEU A 98 5.58 -10.24 2.16
CA LEU A 98 6.45 -9.72 3.23
C LEU A 98 6.72 -8.21 3.06
N PHE A 99 6.90 -7.77 1.82
CA PHE A 99 7.14 -6.35 1.54
C PHE A 99 5.94 -5.48 1.89
N ASP A 100 4.75 -5.84 1.41
CA ASP A 100 3.53 -5.08 1.65
C ASP A 100 3.18 -5.08 3.14
N GLU A 101 3.28 -6.23 3.80
CA GLU A 101 3.07 -6.39 5.24
C GLU A 101 4.04 -5.52 6.05
N ALA A 102 5.34 -5.55 5.72
CA ALA A 102 6.35 -4.76 6.41
C ALA A 102 6.13 -3.24 6.25
N VAL A 103 5.70 -2.78 5.07
CA VAL A 103 5.34 -1.36 4.88
C VAL A 103 4.16 -0.95 5.76
N VAL A 104 3.15 -1.80 5.89
CA VAL A 104 1.99 -1.52 6.75
C VAL A 104 2.35 -1.61 8.24
N ILE A 105 3.20 -2.56 8.63
CA ILE A 105 3.73 -2.63 10.01
C ILE A 105 4.44 -1.31 10.38
N GLN A 106 5.26 -0.76 9.49
CA GLN A 106 5.89 0.55 9.71
C GLN A 106 4.86 1.68 9.89
N ALA A 107 3.68 1.58 9.25
CA ALA A 107 2.61 2.55 9.45
C ALA A 107 1.95 2.40 10.82
N ILE A 108 1.70 1.16 11.26
CA ILE A 108 1.14 0.85 12.59
C ILE A 108 2.11 1.29 13.69
N GLU A 109 3.40 1.02 13.55
CA GLU A 109 4.43 1.47 14.48
C GLU A 109 4.54 3.00 14.55
N ALA A 110 4.17 3.70 13.48
CA ALA A 110 4.07 5.16 13.44
C ALA A 110 2.77 5.71 14.05
N GLY A 111 1.82 4.85 14.45
CA GLY A 111 0.56 5.22 15.09
C GLY A 111 -0.67 5.19 14.18
N ALA A 112 -0.60 4.59 12.99
CA ALA A 112 -1.77 4.36 12.15
C ALA A 112 -2.57 3.13 12.63
N ASP A 113 -3.89 3.21 12.54
CA ASP A 113 -4.79 2.07 12.73
C ASP A 113 -4.97 1.29 11.44
N LEU A 114 -5.19 -0.03 11.56
CA LEU A 114 -5.49 -0.93 10.45
C LEU A 114 -6.76 -1.72 10.75
N TRP A 115 -7.71 -1.68 9.81
CA TRP A 115 -8.88 -2.56 9.82
C TRP A 115 -8.82 -3.49 8.62
N LEU A 116 -8.59 -4.78 8.88
CA LEU A 116 -8.71 -5.86 7.89
C LEU A 116 -10.18 -6.27 7.72
N SER A 117 -10.48 -7.00 6.64
CA SER A 117 -11.85 -7.43 6.29
C SER A 117 -12.85 -6.26 6.35
N SER A 118 -12.41 -5.10 5.88
CA SER A 118 -13.13 -3.84 6.01
C SER A 118 -13.17 -3.11 4.68
N LYS A 119 -14.33 -3.13 4.02
CA LYS A 119 -14.53 -2.57 2.69
C LYS A 119 -15.44 -1.33 2.75
N PRO A 120 -14.99 -0.16 2.30
CA PRO A 120 -15.87 0.98 2.10
C PRO A 120 -16.94 0.64 1.05
N THR A 121 -18.21 0.87 1.39
CA THR A 121 -19.34 0.55 0.51
C THR A 121 -20.09 1.79 0.07
N LYS A 122 -19.99 2.88 0.84
CA LYS A 122 -20.62 4.15 0.50
C LYS A 122 -19.80 5.30 1.05
N LEU A 123 -19.71 6.35 0.26
CA LEU A 123 -19.07 7.62 0.63
C LEU A 123 -20.11 8.73 0.47
N ASP A 124 -20.21 9.57 1.50
CA ASP A 124 -20.97 10.81 1.45
C ASP A 124 -19.97 11.95 1.71
N ILE A 125 -19.68 12.72 0.66
CA ILE A 125 -18.65 13.76 0.68
C ILE A 125 -19.35 15.09 0.84
N GLU A 126 -19.22 15.68 2.01
CA GLU A 126 -19.70 17.02 2.32
C GLU A 126 -18.57 18.05 2.20
N GLN A 127 -18.88 19.33 2.40
CA GLN A 127 -17.91 20.40 2.23
C GLN A 127 -16.70 20.25 3.15
N ASP A 128 -16.89 19.85 4.39
CA ASP A 128 -15.86 19.83 5.45
C ASP A 128 -15.60 18.44 6.03
N LYS A 129 -16.33 17.41 5.57
CA LYS A 129 -16.21 16.05 6.09
C LYS A 129 -16.58 14.99 5.05
N VAL A 130 -16.09 13.79 5.28
CA VAL A 130 -16.48 12.58 4.56
C VAL A 130 -17.08 11.61 5.56
N ILE A 131 -18.28 11.09 5.27
CA ILE A 131 -18.92 10.01 6.01
C ILE A 131 -18.71 8.72 5.20
N ILE A 132 -18.19 7.71 5.85
CA ILE A 132 -17.84 6.43 5.21
C ILE A 132 -18.69 5.33 5.83
N GLU A 133 -19.42 4.57 5.00
CA GLU A 133 -20.00 3.30 5.41
C GLU A 133 -19.03 2.17 5.04
N ILE A 134 -18.73 1.32 6.02
CA ILE A 134 -17.72 0.26 5.91
C ILE A 134 -18.37 -1.06 6.25
N LEU A 135 -18.35 -2.00 5.32
CA LEU A 135 -18.71 -3.39 5.58
C LEU A 135 -17.55 -4.08 6.28
N THR A 136 -17.79 -4.57 7.48
CA THR A 136 -16.82 -5.32 8.29
C THR A 136 -17.36 -6.73 8.57
N ALA A 137 -16.51 -7.61 9.10
CA ALA A 137 -16.93 -8.95 9.53
C ALA A 137 -18.08 -8.92 10.57
N ASN A 138 -18.23 -7.81 11.31
CA ASN A 138 -19.24 -7.62 12.37
C ASN A 138 -20.43 -6.76 11.93
N GLY A 139 -20.61 -6.54 10.63
CA GLY A 139 -21.66 -5.71 10.05
C GLY A 139 -21.17 -4.34 9.56
N VAL A 140 -22.12 -3.48 9.24
CA VAL A 140 -21.84 -2.14 8.70
C VAL A 140 -21.50 -1.17 9.83
N LYS A 141 -20.36 -0.48 9.69
CA LYS A 141 -19.96 0.64 10.55
C LYS A 141 -19.97 1.94 9.77
N LYS A 142 -20.18 3.05 10.48
CA LYS A 142 -20.00 4.40 9.94
C LYS A 142 -18.90 5.10 10.70
N LEU A 143 -18.12 5.88 9.99
CA LEU A 143 -17.13 6.79 10.57
C LEU A 143 -17.02 8.09 9.77
N THR A 144 -16.42 9.08 10.39
CA THR A 144 -16.19 10.41 9.83
C THR A 144 -14.71 10.72 9.72
N THR A 145 -14.32 11.36 8.62
CA THR A 145 -12.94 11.80 8.39
C THR A 145 -12.91 13.14 7.65
N LYS A 146 -11.80 13.85 7.76
CA LYS A 146 -11.57 15.06 6.97
C LYS A 146 -11.20 14.74 5.52
N VAL A 147 -10.41 13.67 5.33
CA VAL A 147 -9.90 13.28 4.01
C VAL A 147 -9.99 11.77 3.84
N ILE A 148 -10.39 11.34 2.64
CA ILE A 148 -10.27 9.95 2.21
C ILE A 148 -9.27 9.85 1.05
N CYS A 149 -8.40 8.85 1.07
CA CYS A 149 -7.41 8.57 0.04
C CYS A 149 -7.61 7.17 -0.54
N GLY A 150 -7.87 7.06 -1.85
CA GLY A 150 -7.88 5.78 -2.56
C GLY A 150 -6.45 5.32 -2.82
N ALA A 151 -6.13 4.09 -2.39
CA ALA A 151 -4.89 3.37 -2.65
C ALA A 151 -5.19 1.87 -2.90
N ASP A 152 -6.37 1.61 -3.42
CA ASP A 152 -7.02 0.31 -3.61
C ASP A 152 -6.49 -0.49 -4.81
N GLY A 153 -5.54 0.08 -5.57
CA GLY A 153 -4.87 -0.60 -6.67
C GLY A 153 -5.61 -0.48 -8.00
N ALA A 154 -5.30 -1.38 -8.92
CA ALA A 154 -5.92 -1.43 -10.24
C ALA A 154 -7.08 -2.44 -10.24
N HIS A 155 -8.29 -1.92 -10.31
CA HIS A 155 -9.53 -2.68 -10.49
C HIS A 155 -10.29 -2.20 -11.73
#